data_a2fb8a94b394c33242dc6ca0290c3183
#
_entry.id   a2fb8a94b394c33242dc6ca0290c3183
#
_cell.length_a   1.000
_cell.length_b   1.000
_cell.length_c   1.000
_cell.angle_alpha   90.00
_cell.angle_beta   90.00
_cell.angle_gamma   90.00
#
_symmetry.space_group_name_H-M   'P 1'
#
loop_
_entity.id
_entity.type
_entity.pdbx_description
1 polymer ?
#
loop_
_entity_poly.entity_id
_entity_poly.type
_entity_poly.pdbx_seq_one_letter_code
_entity_poly.pdbx_strand_id
1 'polypeptide(L)'
;YNFKSMEGGSPHFGVWADRLMQEAVGNRFRRARLRTHERIAEALRARLKVLAPHREAVRRLLAFLALPGNAGVSAKMLWRSADAVWRLAGDTSTDFNYYTKRGMLAGVYAATLLFWLSDESEDFADTDAFLERRIADVMKFFALRGRMRGFADGLAVAGRVKAAAERFAPKGPMGEGLQGPVRAVLRRAARAREAFRRAG
;
A
#
# COMPACT_ATOMS: atom_id res chain seq x y z
N TYR A 1 -19.53 28.29 -4.89
CA TYR A 1 -20.26 27.11 -4.38
C TYR A 1 -20.73 27.43 -2.96
N ASN A 2 -22.04 27.40 -2.74
CA ASN A 2 -22.67 27.87 -1.50
C ASN A 2 -22.62 26.72 -0.46
N PHE A 3 -22.12 27.00 0.75
CA PHE A 3 -21.92 26.05 1.86
C PHE A 3 -23.21 25.32 2.28
N LYS A 4 -24.38 25.91 2.10
CA LYS A 4 -25.69 25.27 2.37
C LYS A 4 -25.98 24.02 1.53
N SER A 5 -25.33 23.87 0.36
CA SER A 5 -25.40 22.63 -0.45
C SER A 5 -24.43 21.55 0.02
N MET A 6 -23.55 21.82 0.99
CA MET A 6 -22.57 20.85 1.50
C MET A 6 -23.11 19.99 2.65
N GLU A 7 -24.13 20.41 3.38
CA GLU A 7 -24.74 19.58 4.44
C GLU A 7 -25.43 18.30 3.89
N GLY A 8 -25.89 18.33 2.63
CA GLY A 8 -26.30 17.11 1.88
C GLY A 8 -25.27 16.60 0.88
N GLY A 9 -24.12 17.28 0.72
CA GLY A 9 -23.21 17.17 -0.41
C GLY A 9 -21.82 16.57 -0.13
N SER A 10 -21.52 16.14 1.11
CA SER A 10 -20.19 15.64 1.44
C SER A 10 -19.74 14.45 0.56
N PRO A 11 -20.61 13.47 0.17
CA PRO A 11 -20.24 12.45 -0.79
C PRO A 11 -19.97 12.98 -2.20
N HIS A 12 -20.67 14.02 -2.63
CA HIS A 12 -20.54 14.62 -3.96
C HIS A 12 -19.23 15.39 -4.12
N PHE A 13 -18.75 16.08 -3.07
CA PHE A 13 -17.49 16.79 -3.11
C PHE A 13 -16.29 15.82 -3.34
N GLY A 14 -16.30 14.67 -2.66
CA GLY A 14 -15.29 13.64 -2.87
C GLY A 14 -15.31 13.07 -4.29
N VAL A 15 -16.51 12.81 -4.85
CA VAL A 15 -16.67 12.34 -6.26
C VAL A 15 -16.15 13.37 -7.24
N TRP A 16 -16.51 14.62 -7.04
CA TRP A 16 -16.04 15.73 -7.87
C TRP A 16 -14.51 15.84 -7.88
N ALA A 17 -13.88 15.79 -6.71
CA ALA A 17 -12.43 15.85 -6.60
C ALA A 17 -11.75 14.61 -7.22
N ASP A 18 -12.35 13.41 -7.09
CA ASP A 18 -11.86 12.18 -7.74
C ASP A 18 -11.91 12.31 -9.26
N ARG A 19 -12.99 12.87 -9.81
CA ARG A 19 -13.17 13.08 -11.25
C ARG A 19 -12.14 14.07 -11.80
N LEU A 20 -11.97 15.23 -11.18
CA LEU A 20 -11.00 16.23 -11.62
C LEU A 20 -9.55 15.71 -11.52
N MET A 21 -9.23 14.94 -10.47
CA MET A 21 -7.95 14.25 -10.37
C MET A 21 -7.73 13.32 -11.57
N GLN A 22 -8.73 12.50 -11.93
CA GLN A 22 -8.64 11.58 -13.07
C GLN A 22 -8.46 12.30 -14.40
N GLU A 23 -9.17 13.41 -14.61
CA GLU A 23 -9.03 14.25 -15.79
C GLU A 23 -7.62 14.88 -15.90
N ALA A 24 -7.09 15.38 -14.76
CA ALA A 24 -5.78 16.01 -14.70
C ALA A 24 -4.61 15.07 -15.05
N VAL A 25 -4.66 13.81 -14.61
CA VAL A 25 -3.52 12.89 -14.78
C VAL A 25 -3.75 11.78 -15.82
N GLY A 26 -5.01 11.54 -16.23
CA GLY A 26 -5.36 10.43 -17.13
C GLY A 26 -4.60 10.43 -18.45
N ASN A 27 -4.39 11.58 -19.05
CA ASN A 27 -3.61 11.74 -20.29
C ASN A 27 -2.11 11.51 -20.08
N ARG A 28 -1.57 11.95 -18.95
CA ARG A 28 -0.16 11.76 -18.59
C ARG A 28 0.14 10.29 -18.34
N PHE A 29 -0.75 9.57 -17.66
CA PHE A 29 -0.58 8.13 -17.37
C PHE A 29 -0.64 7.25 -18.62
N ARG A 30 -1.37 7.66 -19.65
CA ARG A 30 -1.37 6.97 -20.95
C ARG A 30 -0.07 7.13 -21.73
N ARG A 31 0.64 8.25 -21.57
CA ARG A 31 1.83 8.60 -22.35
C ARG A 31 3.14 8.25 -21.64
N ALA A 32 3.19 8.34 -20.31
CA ALA A 32 4.39 8.14 -19.53
C ALA A 32 4.47 6.72 -18.95
N ARG A 33 5.63 6.07 -19.08
CA ARG A 33 5.93 4.77 -18.43
C ARG A 33 6.28 4.98 -16.95
N LEU A 34 5.31 5.40 -16.14
CA LEU A 34 5.47 5.57 -14.70
C LEU A 34 5.26 4.24 -13.97
N ARG A 35 6.05 4.01 -12.93
CA ARG A 35 5.84 2.90 -11.99
C ARG A 35 4.58 3.14 -11.17
N THR A 36 3.98 2.09 -10.62
CA THR A 36 2.72 2.18 -9.87
C THR A 36 2.78 3.20 -8.72
N HIS A 37 3.87 3.21 -7.95
CA HIS A 37 4.01 4.15 -6.83
C HIS A 37 4.17 5.61 -7.31
N GLU A 38 4.81 5.85 -8.44
CA GLU A 38 4.93 7.17 -9.07
C GLU A 38 3.55 7.66 -9.55
N ARG A 39 2.73 6.77 -10.12
CA ARG A 39 1.35 7.08 -10.50
C ARG A 39 0.50 7.43 -9.29
N ILE A 40 0.66 6.72 -8.18
CA ILE A 40 -0.05 7.02 -6.92
C ILE A 40 0.35 8.40 -6.40
N ALA A 41 1.65 8.73 -6.36
CA ALA A 41 2.14 10.04 -5.94
C ALA A 41 1.56 11.15 -6.80
N GLU A 42 1.65 11.01 -8.13
CA GLU A 42 1.11 11.99 -9.09
C GLU A 42 -0.42 12.17 -8.95
N ALA A 43 -1.17 11.08 -8.76
CA ALA A 43 -2.60 11.15 -8.56
C ALA A 43 -2.96 11.94 -7.27
N LEU A 44 -2.27 11.66 -6.17
CA LEU A 44 -2.50 12.38 -4.92
C LEU A 44 -2.09 13.85 -5.01
N ARG A 45 -0.97 14.19 -5.68
CA ARG A 45 -0.58 15.58 -5.97
C ARG A 45 -1.64 16.31 -6.78
N ALA A 46 -2.11 15.70 -7.86
CA ALA A 46 -3.15 16.27 -8.70
C ALA A 46 -4.43 16.54 -7.89
N ARG A 47 -4.79 15.58 -7.00
CA ARG A 47 -5.93 15.74 -6.11
C ARG A 47 -5.76 16.93 -5.16
N LEU A 48 -4.61 17.09 -4.53
CA LEU A 48 -4.33 18.22 -3.64
C LEU A 48 -4.36 19.55 -4.39
N LYS A 49 -3.83 19.61 -5.62
CA LYS A 49 -3.92 20.80 -6.48
C LYS A 49 -5.36 21.17 -6.81
N VAL A 50 -6.22 20.19 -7.11
CA VAL A 50 -7.66 20.42 -7.30
C VAL A 50 -8.33 20.95 -6.04
N LEU A 51 -7.92 20.50 -4.86
CA LEU A 51 -8.46 20.91 -3.58
C LEU A 51 -7.91 22.27 -3.08
N ALA A 52 -6.76 22.72 -3.60
CA ALA A 52 -6.07 23.92 -3.12
C ALA A 52 -6.95 25.20 -3.08
N PRO A 53 -7.76 25.50 -4.11
CA PRO A 53 -8.67 26.65 -4.06
C PRO A 53 -9.78 26.52 -3.00
N HIS A 54 -10.00 25.31 -2.47
CA HIS A 54 -11.08 24.99 -1.54
C HIS A 54 -10.56 24.56 -0.16
N ARG A 55 -9.32 24.95 0.20
CA ARG A 55 -8.61 24.50 1.40
C ARG A 55 -9.43 24.69 2.69
N GLU A 56 -10.09 25.82 2.83
CA GLU A 56 -10.94 26.08 4.00
C GLU A 56 -12.18 25.17 4.04
N ALA A 57 -12.80 24.89 2.90
CA ALA A 57 -13.91 23.95 2.82
C ALA A 57 -13.47 22.52 3.19
N VAL A 58 -12.26 22.11 2.77
CA VAL A 58 -11.66 20.81 3.15
C VAL A 58 -11.42 20.78 4.66
N ARG A 59 -10.90 21.86 5.26
CA ARG A 59 -10.69 21.94 6.71
C ARG A 59 -11.98 21.71 7.49
N ARG A 60 -13.07 22.39 7.10
CA ARG A 60 -14.39 22.22 7.73
C ARG A 60 -14.95 20.83 7.53
N LEU A 61 -14.80 20.27 6.33
CA LEU A 61 -15.21 18.90 6.04
C LEU A 61 -14.46 17.89 6.92
N LEU A 62 -13.14 18.03 7.07
CA LEU A 62 -12.37 17.12 7.92
C LEU A 62 -12.74 17.26 9.40
N ALA A 63 -13.00 18.47 9.88
CA ALA A 63 -13.51 18.68 11.24
C ALA A 63 -14.87 17.98 11.45
N PHE A 64 -15.79 18.07 10.50
CA PHE A 64 -17.06 17.35 10.53
C PHE A 64 -16.86 15.82 10.50
N LEU A 65 -15.98 15.32 9.63
CA LEU A 65 -15.69 13.92 9.49
C LEU A 65 -14.94 13.31 10.70
N ALA A 66 -14.26 14.14 11.49
CA ALA A 66 -13.57 13.71 12.72
C ALA A 66 -14.54 13.46 13.89
N LEU A 67 -15.79 13.88 13.80
CA LEU A 67 -16.79 13.58 14.84
C LEU A 67 -17.05 12.07 14.93
N PRO A 68 -17.15 11.49 16.14
CA PRO A 68 -17.35 10.04 16.33
C PRO A 68 -18.56 9.48 15.57
N GLY A 69 -19.67 10.24 15.50
CA GLY A 69 -20.88 9.85 14.76
C GLY A 69 -20.67 9.73 13.24
N ASN A 70 -19.61 10.33 12.69
CA ASN A 70 -19.33 10.36 11.26
C ASN A 70 -18.22 9.38 10.83
N ALA A 71 -17.71 8.55 11.74
CA ALA A 71 -16.60 7.63 11.47
C ALA A 71 -16.85 6.70 10.27
N GLY A 72 -18.08 6.18 10.12
CA GLY A 72 -18.46 5.35 8.99
C GLY A 72 -18.44 6.10 7.64
N VAL A 73 -18.89 7.35 7.63
CA VAL A 73 -18.86 8.22 6.45
C VAL A 73 -17.43 8.55 6.07
N SER A 74 -16.60 8.90 7.06
CA SER A 74 -15.17 9.17 6.90
C SER A 74 -14.43 8.01 6.27
N ALA A 75 -14.60 6.81 6.83
CA ALA A 75 -13.99 5.59 6.33
C ALA A 75 -14.42 5.29 4.88
N LYS A 76 -15.71 5.43 4.57
CA LYS A 76 -16.24 5.24 3.21
C LYS A 76 -15.67 6.24 2.20
N MET A 77 -15.54 7.51 2.59
CA MET A 77 -14.97 8.55 1.71
C MET A 77 -13.49 8.30 1.43
N LEU A 78 -12.70 8.03 2.47
CA LEU A 78 -11.27 7.71 2.33
C LEU A 78 -11.04 6.46 1.50
N TRP A 79 -11.83 5.41 1.76
CA TRP A 79 -11.77 4.17 0.99
C TRP A 79 -12.02 4.40 -0.50
N ARG A 80 -13.07 5.17 -0.83
CA ARG A 80 -13.42 5.46 -2.21
C ARG A 80 -12.32 6.26 -2.92
N SER A 81 -11.74 7.26 -2.26
CA SER A 81 -10.63 8.01 -2.84
C SER A 81 -9.39 7.13 -3.05
N ALA A 82 -9.07 6.27 -2.09
CA ALA A 82 -7.97 5.31 -2.24
C ALA A 82 -8.23 4.32 -3.39
N ASP A 83 -9.45 3.83 -3.54
CA ASP A 83 -9.85 2.95 -4.64
C ASP A 83 -9.72 3.65 -6.01
N ALA A 84 -10.18 4.91 -6.13
CA ALA A 84 -10.04 5.70 -7.33
C ALA A 84 -8.57 5.89 -7.74
N VAL A 85 -7.69 6.19 -6.79
CA VAL A 85 -6.24 6.33 -7.03
C VAL A 85 -5.61 5.02 -7.47
N TRP A 86 -5.94 3.89 -6.81
CA TRP A 86 -5.41 2.59 -7.17
C TRP A 86 -5.86 2.13 -8.57
N ARG A 87 -7.13 2.33 -8.92
CA ARG A 87 -7.64 2.05 -10.28
C ARG A 87 -6.92 2.89 -11.33
N LEU A 88 -6.73 4.18 -11.06
CA LEU A 88 -6.01 5.09 -11.94
C LEU A 88 -4.53 4.70 -12.10
N ALA A 89 -3.91 4.15 -11.05
CA ALA A 89 -2.56 3.62 -11.09
C ALA A 89 -2.43 2.29 -11.86
N GLY A 90 -3.56 1.67 -12.26
CA GLY A 90 -3.59 0.42 -13.02
C GLY A 90 -3.64 -0.84 -12.15
N ASP A 91 -4.08 -0.74 -10.90
CA ASP A 91 -4.24 -1.91 -10.02
C ASP A 91 -5.48 -2.71 -10.40
N THR A 92 -5.28 -3.99 -10.73
CA THR A 92 -6.34 -4.95 -11.08
C THR A 92 -6.49 -6.06 -10.03
N SER A 93 -5.85 -5.93 -8.86
CA SER A 93 -5.92 -6.96 -7.81
C SER A 93 -7.33 -7.08 -7.23
N THR A 94 -7.77 -8.33 -7.02
CA THR A 94 -9.08 -8.69 -6.46
C THR A 94 -8.97 -9.52 -5.18
N ASP A 95 -7.74 -9.84 -4.75
CA ASP A 95 -7.42 -10.69 -3.61
C ASP A 95 -7.31 -9.90 -2.29
N PHE A 96 -6.82 -10.55 -1.22
CA PHE A 96 -6.55 -9.91 0.07
C PHE A 96 -5.66 -8.66 -0.04
N ASN A 97 -4.78 -8.58 -1.05
CA ASN A 97 -3.94 -7.42 -1.29
C ASN A 97 -4.78 -6.19 -1.70
N TYR A 98 -5.96 -6.40 -2.31
CA TYR A 98 -6.92 -5.36 -2.64
C TYR A 98 -7.26 -4.49 -1.41
N TYR A 99 -7.70 -5.13 -0.32
CA TYR A 99 -8.09 -4.42 0.90
C TYR A 99 -6.91 -3.77 1.61
N THR A 100 -5.79 -4.50 1.72
CA THR A 100 -4.59 -3.99 2.39
C THR A 100 -4.01 -2.76 1.67
N LYS A 101 -3.88 -2.80 0.35
CA LYS A 101 -3.39 -1.68 -0.46
C LYS A 101 -4.26 -0.43 -0.28
N ARG A 102 -5.58 -0.59 -0.36
CA ARG A 102 -6.52 0.52 -0.23
C ARG A 102 -6.55 1.09 1.18
N GLY A 103 -6.54 0.24 2.19
CA GLY A 103 -6.50 0.68 3.59
C GLY A 103 -5.23 1.47 3.90
N MET A 104 -4.06 0.99 3.45
CA MET A 104 -2.80 1.72 3.65
C MET A 104 -2.78 3.06 2.91
N LEU A 105 -3.25 3.09 1.65
CA LEU A 105 -3.32 4.33 0.90
C LEU A 105 -4.32 5.32 1.49
N ALA A 106 -5.44 4.84 2.02
CA ALA A 106 -6.40 5.68 2.74
C ALA A 106 -5.73 6.36 3.96
N GLY A 107 -4.91 5.63 4.71
CA GLY A 107 -4.12 6.17 5.82
C GLY A 107 -3.08 7.21 5.36
N VAL A 108 -2.32 6.90 4.29
CA VAL A 108 -1.37 7.85 3.69
C VAL A 108 -2.08 9.11 3.23
N TYR A 109 -3.20 8.98 2.52
CA TYR A 109 -3.95 10.11 2.02
C TYR A 109 -4.52 10.97 3.16
N ALA A 110 -5.10 10.35 4.20
CA ALA A 110 -5.62 11.09 5.37
C ALA A 110 -4.50 11.86 6.07
N ALA A 111 -3.34 11.23 6.33
CA ALA A 111 -2.19 11.89 6.93
C ALA A 111 -1.65 13.04 6.06
N THR A 112 -1.60 12.85 4.74
CA THR A 112 -1.17 13.87 3.79
C THR A 112 -2.13 15.04 3.75
N LEU A 113 -3.45 14.81 3.79
CA LEU A 113 -4.46 15.89 3.87
C LEU A 113 -4.30 16.73 5.14
N LEU A 114 -4.08 16.08 6.29
CA LEU A 114 -3.89 16.80 7.56
C LEU A 114 -2.61 17.65 7.52
N PHE A 115 -1.51 17.09 7.01
CA PHE A 115 -0.25 17.80 6.83
C PHE A 115 -0.41 18.99 5.88
N TRP A 116 -1.02 18.77 4.72
CA TRP A 116 -1.29 19.79 3.72
C TRP A 116 -2.12 20.95 4.24
N LEU A 117 -3.07 20.72 5.16
CA LEU A 117 -3.85 21.79 5.76
C LEU A 117 -3.05 22.74 6.68
N SER A 118 -1.88 22.32 7.14
CA SER A 118 -0.95 23.13 7.94
C SER A 118 0.27 23.62 7.16
N ASP A 119 0.45 23.15 5.92
CA ASP A 119 1.60 23.48 5.09
C ASP A 119 1.50 24.94 4.57
N GLU A 120 2.52 25.74 4.86
CA GLU A 120 2.68 27.13 4.41
C GLU A 120 3.84 27.30 3.43
N SER A 121 4.47 26.19 3.02
CA SER A 121 5.57 26.21 2.07
C SER A 121 5.10 26.60 0.66
N GLU A 122 6.02 27.16 -0.12
CA GLU A 122 5.75 27.52 -1.51
C GLU A 122 5.36 26.28 -2.32
N ASP A 123 4.28 26.36 -3.05
CA ASP A 123 3.71 25.25 -3.86
C ASP A 123 3.48 23.95 -3.09
N PHE A 124 3.37 24.01 -1.76
CA PHE A 124 3.21 22.84 -0.89
C PHE A 124 4.38 21.84 -0.98
N ALA A 125 5.60 22.34 -1.08
CA ALA A 125 6.81 21.54 -1.23
C ALA A 125 7.02 20.57 -0.04
N ASP A 126 6.69 21.00 1.19
CA ASP A 126 6.80 20.16 2.39
C ASP A 126 5.78 19.01 2.37
N THR A 127 4.57 19.26 1.86
CA THR A 127 3.54 18.21 1.64
C THR A 127 4.00 17.21 0.60
N ASP A 128 4.62 17.64 -0.48
CA ASP A 128 5.17 16.75 -1.51
C ASP A 128 6.26 15.85 -0.93
N ALA A 129 7.19 16.41 -0.18
CA ALA A 129 8.24 15.64 0.49
C ALA A 129 7.66 14.67 1.54
N PHE A 130 6.63 15.08 2.29
CA PHE A 130 5.93 14.21 3.22
C PHE A 130 5.27 13.04 2.50
N LEU A 131 4.52 13.30 1.43
CA LEU A 131 3.84 12.29 0.63
C LEU A 131 4.82 11.25 0.08
N GLU A 132 5.96 11.67 -0.48
CA GLU A 132 6.98 10.76 -0.99
C GLU A 132 7.53 9.84 0.10
N ARG A 133 7.82 10.38 1.28
CA ARG A 133 8.28 9.57 2.42
C ARG A 133 7.23 8.52 2.82
N ARG A 134 5.95 8.89 2.89
CA ARG A 134 4.86 7.96 3.26
C ARG A 134 4.66 6.87 2.21
N ILE A 135 4.74 7.19 0.93
CA ILE A 135 4.67 6.19 -0.15
C ILE A 135 5.88 5.24 -0.08
N ALA A 136 7.08 5.77 0.15
CA ALA A 136 8.27 4.95 0.31
C ALA A 136 8.16 3.97 1.50
N ASP A 137 7.58 4.41 2.64
CA ASP A 137 7.36 3.56 3.80
C ASP A 137 6.37 2.42 3.49
N VAL A 138 5.29 2.70 2.76
CA VAL A 138 4.34 1.69 2.28
C VAL A 138 5.04 0.68 1.36
N MET A 139 5.89 1.15 0.46
CA MET A 139 6.66 0.26 -0.44
C MET A 139 7.64 -0.63 0.32
N LYS A 140 8.33 -0.09 1.33
CA LYS A 140 9.21 -0.87 2.23
C LYS A 140 8.42 -1.95 2.97
N PHE A 141 7.24 -1.61 3.50
CA PHE A 141 6.36 -2.57 4.17
C PHE A 141 5.98 -3.74 3.26
N PHE A 142 5.55 -3.47 2.02
CA PHE A 142 5.22 -4.54 1.07
C PHE A 142 6.43 -5.38 0.68
N ALA A 143 7.61 -4.77 0.51
CA ALA A 143 8.85 -5.47 0.22
C ALA A 143 9.25 -6.42 1.38
N LEU A 144 9.15 -5.95 2.63
CA LEU A 144 9.43 -6.75 3.82
C LEU A 144 8.45 -7.92 3.94
N ARG A 145 7.15 -7.64 3.77
CA ARG A 145 6.12 -8.69 3.80
C ARG A 145 6.33 -9.74 2.71
N GLY A 146 6.72 -9.33 1.50
CA GLY A 146 7.05 -10.25 0.41
C GLY A 146 8.22 -11.17 0.75
N ARG A 147 9.28 -10.63 1.38
CA ARG A 147 10.43 -11.41 1.86
C ARG A 147 10.02 -12.42 2.94
N MET A 148 9.18 -12.02 3.89
CA MET A 148 8.69 -12.90 4.95
C MET A 148 7.82 -14.03 4.40
N ARG A 149 6.93 -13.77 3.43
CA ARG A 149 6.15 -14.81 2.74
C ARG A 149 7.05 -15.79 1.99
N GLY A 150 7.96 -15.30 1.17
CA GLY A 150 8.92 -16.16 0.46
C GLY A 150 9.76 -17.05 1.40
N PHE A 151 10.11 -16.51 2.58
CA PHE A 151 10.80 -17.30 3.61
C PHE A 151 9.90 -18.38 4.24
N ALA A 152 8.64 -18.05 4.55
CA ALA A 152 7.68 -19.01 5.09
C ALA A 152 7.36 -20.13 4.08
N ASP A 153 7.16 -19.77 2.80
CA ASP A 153 6.92 -20.71 1.72
C ASP A 153 8.15 -21.61 1.49
N GLY A 154 9.35 -21.07 1.54
CA GLY A 154 10.60 -21.81 1.47
C GLY A 154 10.77 -22.85 2.60
N LEU A 155 10.38 -22.47 3.83
CA LEU A 155 10.37 -23.40 4.97
C LEU A 155 9.33 -24.52 4.81
N ALA A 156 8.13 -24.18 4.31
CA ALA A 156 7.08 -25.16 4.06
C ALA A 156 7.49 -26.18 2.97
N VAL A 157 8.13 -25.70 1.89
CA VAL A 157 8.67 -26.57 0.84
C VAL A 157 9.79 -27.46 1.39
N ALA A 158 10.73 -26.90 2.15
CA ALA A 158 11.81 -27.67 2.77
C ALA A 158 11.28 -28.76 3.72
N GLY A 159 10.21 -28.45 4.49
CA GLY A 159 9.54 -29.43 5.34
C GLY A 159 8.89 -30.56 4.55
N ARG A 160 8.22 -30.25 3.42
CA ARG A 160 7.63 -31.26 2.52
C ARG A 160 8.68 -32.15 1.85
N VAL A 161 9.78 -31.55 1.38
CA VAL A 161 10.91 -32.28 0.80
C VAL A 161 11.55 -33.23 1.82
N LYS A 162 11.73 -32.77 3.07
CA LYS A 162 12.23 -33.60 4.15
C LYS A 162 11.28 -34.76 4.45
N ALA A 163 9.99 -34.54 4.59
CA ALA A 163 8.98 -35.54 4.86
C ALA A 163 8.89 -36.59 3.71
N ALA A 164 9.00 -36.12 2.46
CA ALA A 164 9.07 -37.01 1.29
C ALA A 164 10.34 -37.85 1.30
N ALA A 165 11.52 -37.27 1.55
CA ALA A 165 12.78 -37.96 1.65
C ALA A 165 12.77 -39.03 2.76
N GLU A 166 12.14 -38.76 3.91
CA GLU A 166 11.98 -39.71 5.01
C GLU A 166 11.02 -40.87 4.65
N ARG A 167 9.96 -40.60 3.84
CA ARG A 167 9.02 -41.65 3.37
C ARG A 167 9.64 -42.60 2.32
N PHE A 168 10.50 -42.07 1.47
CA PHE A 168 11.10 -42.83 0.37
C PHE A 168 12.54 -43.28 0.67
N ALA A 169 13.07 -43.00 1.86
CA ALA A 169 14.38 -43.48 2.27
C ALA A 169 14.36 -45.01 2.38
N PRO A 170 15.18 -45.76 1.62
CA PRO A 170 15.27 -47.19 1.74
C PRO A 170 15.78 -47.57 3.14
N LYS A 171 15.04 -48.43 3.82
CA LYS A 171 15.40 -48.94 5.14
C LYS A 171 16.44 -50.06 4.91
N GLY A 172 17.74 -49.72 4.97
CA GLY A 172 18.83 -50.71 4.81
C GLY A 172 20.19 -50.04 4.56
N PRO A 173 21.28 -50.81 4.50
CA PRO A 173 22.65 -50.29 4.37
C PRO A 173 22.93 -49.51 3.07
N MET A 174 22.07 -49.59 2.05
CA MET A 174 22.13 -48.76 0.84
C MET A 174 21.63 -47.33 1.03
N GLY A 175 20.98 -46.98 2.17
CA GLY A 175 20.40 -45.64 2.42
C GLY A 175 21.41 -44.56 2.82
N GLU A 176 22.65 -44.96 3.16
CA GLU A 176 23.67 -43.99 3.64
C GLU A 176 24.22 -43.07 2.53
N GLY A 177 24.25 -43.54 1.29
CA GLY A 177 24.77 -42.77 0.15
C GLY A 177 23.90 -41.55 -0.25
N LEU A 178 22.60 -41.61 0.02
CA LEU A 178 21.65 -40.53 -0.31
C LEU A 178 21.52 -39.45 0.78
N GLN A 179 22.09 -39.65 1.97
CA GLN A 179 22.03 -38.73 3.08
C GLN A 179 22.90 -37.47 2.88
N GLY A 180 23.92 -37.52 2.04
CA GLY A 180 24.85 -36.43 1.75
C GLY A 180 24.16 -35.22 1.16
N PRO A 181 23.44 -35.31 0.03
CA PRO A 181 22.74 -34.18 -0.59
C PRO A 181 21.64 -33.60 0.30
N VAL A 182 20.87 -34.44 0.99
CA VAL A 182 19.78 -33.99 1.89
C VAL A 182 20.36 -33.26 3.11
N ARG A 183 21.46 -33.76 3.69
CA ARG A 183 22.18 -33.08 4.79
C ARG A 183 22.79 -31.75 4.33
N ALA A 184 23.24 -31.61 3.09
CA ALA A 184 23.77 -30.36 2.55
C ALA A 184 22.67 -29.29 2.42
N VAL A 185 21.48 -29.66 1.93
CA VAL A 185 20.31 -28.77 1.84
C VAL A 185 19.85 -28.33 3.24
N LEU A 186 19.76 -29.25 4.19
CA LEU A 186 19.36 -28.98 5.57
C LEU A 186 20.36 -28.07 6.30
N ARG A 187 21.68 -28.26 6.09
CA ARG A 187 22.72 -27.38 6.64
C ARG A 187 22.64 -25.96 6.06
N ARG A 188 22.33 -25.82 4.78
CA ARG A 188 22.15 -24.53 4.12
C ARG A 188 20.94 -23.77 4.68
N ALA A 189 19.83 -24.47 4.89
CA ALA A 189 18.62 -23.92 5.53
C ALA A 189 18.87 -23.52 7.01
N ALA A 190 19.62 -24.34 7.75
CA ALA A 190 19.98 -24.04 9.14
C ALA A 190 20.90 -22.80 9.24
N ARG A 191 21.90 -22.65 8.36
CA ARG A 191 22.77 -21.45 8.31
C ARG A 191 22.00 -20.20 7.95
N ALA A 192 21.04 -20.27 7.02
CA ALA A 192 20.17 -19.14 6.68
C ALA A 192 19.31 -18.69 7.88
N ARG A 193 18.83 -19.65 8.68
CA ARG A 193 18.06 -19.40 9.91
C ARG A 193 18.90 -18.72 11.00
N GLU A 194 20.16 -19.14 11.12
CA GLU A 194 21.09 -18.56 12.11
C GLU A 194 21.57 -17.17 11.73
N ALA A 195 21.80 -16.93 10.42
CA ALA A 195 22.10 -15.58 9.90
C ALA A 195 20.96 -14.60 10.11
N PHE A 196 19.72 -15.03 9.92
CA PHE A 196 18.53 -14.23 10.18
C PHE A 196 18.36 -13.90 11.68
N ARG A 197 18.69 -14.85 12.57
CA ARG A 197 18.59 -14.66 14.02
C ARG A 197 19.66 -13.73 14.59
N ARG A 198 20.80 -13.55 13.88
CA ARG A 198 21.88 -12.60 14.27
C ARG A 198 21.72 -11.21 13.69
N ALA A 199 20.80 -11.03 12.73
CA ALA A 199 20.56 -9.75 12.05
C ALA A 199 19.32 -8.99 12.57
N GLY A 200 18.58 -9.53 13.52
CA GLY A 200 17.46 -8.93 14.25
C GLY A 200 17.71 -8.88 15.74
#